data_7a4d944364fa23ae35d2606ae014485a
#
_entry.id   7a4d944364fa23ae35d2606ae014485a
#
_cell.length_a   1.000
_cell.length_b   1.000
_cell.length_c   1.000
_cell.angle_alpha   90.00
_cell.angle_beta   90.00
_cell.angle_gamma   90.00
#
_symmetry.space_group_name_H-M   'P 1'
#
loop_
_entity.id
_entity.type
_entity.pdbx_description
1 polymer ?
#
loop_
_entity_poly.entity_id
_entity_poly.type
_entity_poly.pdbx_seq_one_letter_code
_entity_poly.pdbx_strand_id
1 'polypeptide(L)'
;MDAAIPMLNAAPAASGYIARGTALALKTRVAMFYGDWQIAKDAAKQLMDLGQYELDADYANLFTLDGRGSKEIIASVQHDENLYADWMVATMYNNADGGWSSMVPTQNLVDAYEMSNGLTKEEAGSGYDATHPFANRDPRMAMTILYPGMDWEGIKGNTILNTLDPTLSDGSSNPNKPDGADNASKTCLTWAKYLTPMAQYKNVWSNASQAILFRYAEVLLSYAEAENELNGPSAEIYGILNQVRNRVGMPNVDQAKYGSKDKLRELIRRERSVELAGEGLRRMDIIRWKDASGKMLAETLMNGPLTRIKGTVNESESDPTKRATVSGTDLVENRTFASHNQYLPIPQSALDKNKALVQNPGY
;
A
#
# COMPACT_ATOMS: atom_id res chain seq x y z
N MET A 1 11.97 -24.40 -7.63
CA MET A 1 10.90 -24.38 -6.62
C MET A 1 10.06 -25.67 -6.62
N ASP A 2 9.66 -26.20 -7.76
CA ASP A 2 8.70 -27.32 -7.85
C ASP A 2 9.15 -28.59 -7.11
N ALA A 3 10.44 -28.92 -7.13
CA ALA A 3 10.97 -30.07 -6.39
C ALA A 3 11.00 -29.86 -4.88
N ALA A 4 11.11 -28.60 -4.40
CA ALA A 4 11.24 -28.30 -2.98
C ALA A 4 9.87 -28.12 -2.28
N ILE A 5 8.88 -27.57 -2.99
CA ILE A 5 7.56 -27.25 -2.42
C ILE A 5 6.89 -28.46 -1.73
N PRO A 6 6.84 -29.66 -2.34
CA PRO A 6 6.24 -30.83 -1.70
C PRO A 6 6.98 -31.32 -0.44
N MET A 7 8.26 -30.96 -0.30
CA MET A 7 9.10 -31.37 0.83
C MET A 7 8.88 -30.49 2.07
N LEU A 8 8.25 -29.31 1.90
CA LEU A 8 7.98 -28.38 2.99
C LEU A 8 6.72 -28.77 3.75
N ASN A 9 6.70 -28.48 5.04
CA ASN A 9 5.54 -28.69 5.88
C ASN A 9 4.33 -27.90 5.33
N ALA A 10 3.17 -28.56 5.30
CA ALA A 10 1.93 -27.93 4.89
C ALA A 10 1.46 -26.89 5.92
N ALA A 11 1.57 -27.22 7.23
CA ALA A 11 1.20 -26.31 8.29
C ALA A 11 2.12 -25.09 8.34
N PRO A 12 1.58 -23.88 8.73
CA PRO A 12 2.41 -22.73 9.02
C PRO A 12 3.51 -23.12 10.00
N ALA A 13 4.74 -22.75 9.69
CA ALA A 13 5.86 -23.09 10.54
C ALA A 13 5.74 -22.36 11.89
N ALA A 14 5.92 -23.09 12.98
CA ALA A 14 6.30 -22.44 14.22
C ALA A 14 7.57 -21.63 13.96
N SER A 15 7.60 -20.40 14.48
CA SER A 15 8.57 -19.32 14.24
C SER A 15 9.90 -19.69 13.55
N GLY A 16 10.19 -19.00 12.47
CA GLY A 16 11.51 -18.99 11.83
C GLY A 16 11.73 -19.97 10.68
N TYR A 17 10.77 -20.84 10.36
CA TYR A 17 10.91 -21.81 9.27
C TYR A 17 10.01 -21.44 8.06
N ILE A 18 10.49 -21.72 6.87
CA ILE A 18 9.72 -21.58 5.64
C ILE A 18 8.74 -22.75 5.51
N ALA A 19 7.45 -22.42 5.41
CA ALA A 19 6.38 -23.38 5.15
C ALA A 19 6.04 -23.46 3.66
N ARG A 20 5.24 -24.47 3.28
CA ARG A 20 4.80 -24.66 1.90
C ARG A 20 4.04 -23.44 1.36
N GLY A 21 3.19 -22.80 2.18
CA GLY A 21 2.49 -21.57 1.80
C GLY A 21 3.41 -20.44 1.41
N THR A 22 4.51 -20.23 2.16
CA THR A 22 5.52 -19.20 1.82
C THR A 22 6.18 -19.46 0.46
N ALA A 23 6.54 -20.72 0.18
CA ALA A 23 7.15 -21.09 -1.10
C ALA A 23 6.18 -20.94 -2.28
N LEU A 24 4.91 -21.28 -2.08
CA LEU A 24 3.85 -21.07 -3.08
C LEU A 24 3.58 -19.59 -3.32
N ALA A 25 3.53 -18.77 -2.27
CA ALA A 25 3.37 -17.31 -2.40
C ALA A 25 4.54 -16.68 -3.17
N LEU A 26 5.77 -17.08 -2.88
CA LEU A 26 6.95 -16.65 -3.63
C LEU A 26 6.87 -17.09 -5.10
N LYS A 27 6.49 -18.34 -5.36
CA LYS A 27 6.32 -18.85 -6.75
C LYS A 27 5.26 -18.04 -7.49
N THR A 28 4.15 -17.76 -6.87
CA THR A 28 3.08 -16.91 -7.42
C THR A 28 3.62 -15.54 -7.80
N ARG A 29 4.29 -14.83 -6.86
CA ARG A 29 4.82 -13.48 -7.09
C ARG A 29 5.85 -13.45 -8.22
N VAL A 30 6.75 -14.42 -8.30
CA VAL A 30 7.74 -14.52 -9.38
C VAL A 30 7.05 -14.74 -10.72
N ALA A 31 6.12 -15.69 -10.80
CA ALA A 31 5.37 -15.97 -12.02
C ALA A 31 4.55 -14.75 -12.50
N MET A 32 3.91 -14.03 -11.57
CA MET A 32 3.20 -12.79 -11.87
C MET A 32 4.11 -11.73 -12.47
N PHE A 33 5.35 -11.60 -11.97
CA PHE A 33 6.30 -10.61 -12.48
C PHE A 33 6.70 -10.89 -13.93
N TYR A 34 6.89 -12.17 -14.29
CA TYR A 34 7.26 -12.58 -15.66
C TYR A 34 6.07 -12.77 -16.60
N GLY A 35 4.83 -12.66 -16.10
CA GLY A 35 3.62 -12.88 -16.91
C GLY A 35 3.33 -14.35 -17.19
N ASP A 36 3.90 -15.27 -16.40
CA ASP A 36 3.64 -16.70 -16.48
C ASP A 36 2.31 -17.02 -15.80
N TRP A 37 1.21 -16.56 -16.41
CA TRP A 37 -0.13 -16.55 -15.81
C TRP A 37 -0.60 -17.93 -15.36
N GLN A 38 -0.33 -18.99 -16.14
CA GLN A 38 -0.73 -20.33 -15.74
C GLN A 38 0.01 -20.79 -14.47
N ILE A 39 1.33 -20.55 -14.40
CA ILE A 39 2.14 -20.91 -13.22
C ILE A 39 1.69 -20.09 -12.00
N ALA A 40 1.39 -18.81 -12.20
CA ALA A 40 0.91 -17.92 -11.14
C ALA A 40 -0.43 -18.40 -10.58
N LYS A 41 -1.40 -18.66 -11.46
CA LYS A 41 -2.71 -19.21 -11.11
C LYS A 41 -2.61 -20.52 -10.34
N ASP A 42 -1.85 -21.48 -10.86
CA ASP A 42 -1.73 -22.81 -10.27
C ASP A 42 -1.06 -22.77 -8.90
N ALA A 43 -0.03 -21.95 -8.73
CA ALA A 43 0.65 -21.78 -7.45
C ALA A 43 -0.25 -21.09 -6.42
N ALA A 44 -0.96 -20.04 -6.83
CA ALA A 44 -1.94 -19.35 -5.97
C ALA A 44 -3.08 -20.30 -5.55
N LYS A 45 -3.61 -21.06 -6.51
CA LYS A 45 -4.67 -22.05 -6.23
C LYS A 45 -4.23 -23.12 -5.26
N GLN A 46 -3.01 -23.69 -5.44
CA GLN A 46 -2.46 -24.65 -4.50
C GLN A 46 -2.33 -24.07 -3.08
N LEU A 47 -1.97 -22.79 -2.95
CA LEU A 47 -1.91 -22.14 -1.65
C LEU A 47 -3.31 -21.97 -1.04
N MET A 48 -4.28 -21.51 -1.82
CA MET A 48 -5.67 -21.37 -1.38
C MET A 48 -6.24 -22.73 -0.91
N ASP A 49 -5.93 -23.82 -1.63
CA ASP A 49 -6.40 -25.17 -1.32
C ASP A 49 -5.75 -25.80 -0.07
N LEU A 50 -4.69 -25.19 0.48
CA LEU A 50 -4.17 -25.57 1.80
C LEU A 50 -5.21 -25.34 2.91
N GLY A 51 -6.13 -24.39 2.73
CA GLY A 51 -7.17 -24.05 3.71
C GLY A 51 -6.64 -23.54 5.06
N GLN A 52 -5.42 -22.98 5.08
CA GLN A 52 -4.73 -22.57 6.31
C GLN A 52 -4.76 -21.06 6.52
N TYR A 53 -5.04 -20.31 5.46
CA TYR A 53 -5.00 -18.86 5.44
C TYR A 53 -6.39 -18.31 5.16
N GLU A 54 -6.71 -17.18 5.78
CA GLU A 54 -7.99 -16.47 5.59
C GLU A 54 -7.75 -14.96 5.68
N LEU A 55 -8.64 -14.16 5.09
CA LEU A 55 -8.58 -12.71 5.25
C LEU A 55 -8.88 -12.34 6.70
N ASP A 56 -8.08 -11.47 7.28
CA ASP A 56 -8.35 -10.91 8.61
C ASP A 56 -9.60 -10.02 8.54
N ALA A 57 -10.47 -10.15 9.52
CA ALA A 57 -11.68 -9.33 9.59
C ALA A 57 -11.36 -7.85 9.87
N ASP A 58 -10.27 -7.58 10.56
CA ASP A 58 -9.81 -6.23 10.89
C ASP A 58 -8.57 -5.86 10.07
N TYR A 59 -8.82 -5.23 8.92
CA TYR A 59 -7.76 -4.78 8.02
C TYR A 59 -6.76 -3.84 8.70
N ALA A 60 -7.21 -2.92 9.54
CA ALA A 60 -6.32 -1.95 10.18
C ALA A 60 -5.43 -2.63 11.22
N ASN A 61 -6.01 -3.50 12.04
CA ASN A 61 -5.30 -4.20 13.10
C ASN A 61 -4.24 -5.18 12.57
N LEU A 62 -4.46 -5.76 11.38
CA LEU A 62 -3.52 -6.69 10.74
C LEU A 62 -2.07 -6.18 10.71
N PHE A 63 -1.88 -4.87 10.57
CA PHE A 63 -0.57 -4.24 10.41
C PHE A 63 0.01 -3.67 11.72
N THR A 64 -0.67 -3.83 12.83
CA THR A 64 -0.24 -3.39 14.16
C THR A 64 0.49 -4.52 14.92
N LEU A 65 0.95 -4.22 16.12
CA LEU A 65 1.55 -5.24 17.01
C LEU A 65 0.56 -6.36 17.37
N ASP A 66 -0.71 -6.03 17.51
CA ASP A 66 -1.76 -6.99 17.88
C ASP A 66 -2.12 -7.94 16.72
N GLY A 67 -1.89 -7.52 15.47
CA GLY A 67 -2.16 -8.32 14.28
C GLY A 67 -1.17 -9.45 13.98
N ARG A 68 -0.11 -9.61 14.78
CA ARG A 68 0.99 -10.58 14.52
C ARG A 68 0.57 -12.05 14.40
N GLY A 69 -0.54 -12.43 15.03
CA GLY A 69 -1.07 -13.79 15.00
C GLY A 69 -2.10 -14.05 13.91
N SER A 70 -2.33 -13.09 13.02
CA SER A 70 -3.35 -13.20 11.99
C SER A 70 -3.08 -14.35 11.03
N LYS A 71 -4.12 -15.11 10.72
CA LYS A 71 -4.08 -16.15 9.68
C LYS A 71 -3.93 -15.61 8.26
N GLU A 72 -4.08 -14.31 8.06
CA GLU A 72 -3.80 -13.69 6.77
C GLU A 72 -2.30 -13.64 6.47
N ILE A 73 -1.45 -13.60 7.49
CA ILE A 73 0.00 -13.51 7.35
C ILE A 73 0.58 -14.87 6.96
N ILE A 74 1.16 -14.95 5.76
CA ILE A 74 1.83 -16.16 5.27
C ILE A 74 3.29 -16.18 5.69
N ALA A 75 3.95 -15.04 5.65
CA ALA A 75 5.32 -14.86 6.12
C ALA A 75 5.60 -13.41 6.47
N SER A 76 6.36 -13.20 7.54
CA SER A 76 6.82 -11.89 7.99
C SER A 76 8.22 -11.96 8.58
N VAL A 77 8.93 -10.83 8.56
CA VAL A 77 10.11 -10.62 9.40
C VAL A 77 9.61 -10.03 10.71
N GLN A 78 9.92 -10.71 11.81
CA GLN A 78 9.54 -10.26 13.13
C GLN A 78 10.70 -9.52 13.79
N HIS A 79 10.39 -8.45 14.50
CA HIS A 79 11.33 -7.66 15.25
C HIS A 79 11.03 -7.76 16.76
N ASP A 80 12.03 -7.47 17.55
CA ASP A 80 11.96 -7.38 19.01
C ASP A 80 12.63 -6.09 19.46
N GLU A 81 11.96 -5.29 20.26
CA GLU A 81 12.43 -3.95 20.63
C GLU A 81 13.77 -3.93 21.38
N ASN A 82 14.18 -5.05 21.99
CA ASN A 82 15.41 -5.14 22.79
C ASN A 82 16.55 -5.82 22.04
N LEU A 83 16.23 -6.81 21.17
CA LEU A 83 17.23 -7.65 20.51
C LEU A 83 17.42 -7.31 19.04
N TYR A 84 16.34 -7.02 18.33
CA TYR A 84 16.34 -6.74 16.90
C TYR A 84 15.19 -5.79 16.56
N ALA A 85 15.34 -4.55 16.95
CA ALA A 85 14.32 -3.53 16.78
C ALA A 85 14.15 -3.10 15.32
N ASP A 86 12.92 -2.78 14.94
CA ASP A 86 12.64 -2.09 13.68
C ASP A 86 12.75 -0.57 13.89
N TRP A 87 13.63 0.06 13.13
CA TRP A 87 13.74 1.52 13.08
C TRP A 87 13.06 2.11 11.82
N MET A 88 12.73 1.28 10.84
CA MET A 88 12.19 1.74 9.56
C MET A 88 10.84 2.42 9.73
N VAL A 89 10.01 1.97 10.66
CA VAL A 89 8.71 2.62 10.93
C VAL A 89 8.86 4.06 11.41
N ALA A 90 9.97 4.43 12.08
CA ALA A 90 10.25 5.82 12.45
C ALA A 90 10.33 6.75 11.23
N THR A 91 10.72 6.22 10.07
CA THR A 91 10.73 6.98 8.81
C THR A 91 9.32 7.25 8.27
N MET A 92 8.30 6.54 8.77
CA MET A 92 6.89 6.65 8.37
C MET A 92 6.09 7.52 9.34
N TYR A 93 6.44 7.58 10.63
CA TYR A 93 5.78 8.45 11.60
C TYR A 93 5.94 9.93 11.25
N ASN A 94 4.94 10.74 11.62
CA ASN A 94 4.99 12.18 11.43
C ASN A 94 6.01 12.86 12.36
N ASN A 95 6.41 14.08 12.02
CA ASN A 95 7.43 14.81 12.76
C ASN A 95 7.02 15.16 14.19
N ALA A 96 5.75 15.45 14.45
CA ALA A 96 5.25 15.73 15.81
C ALA A 96 5.42 14.53 16.76
N ASP A 97 5.42 13.31 16.23
CA ASP A 97 5.61 12.05 16.97
C ASP A 97 7.09 11.63 17.04
N GLY A 98 8.01 12.46 16.56
CA GLY A 98 9.44 12.16 16.55
C GLY A 98 9.90 11.31 15.36
N GLY A 99 9.04 11.11 14.37
CA GLY A 99 9.37 10.45 13.11
C GLY A 99 9.96 11.40 12.07
N TRP A 100 10.28 10.85 10.90
CA TRP A 100 10.94 11.61 9.85
C TRP A 100 10.08 11.87 8.60
N SER A 101 8.90 11.30 8.50
CA SER A 101 8.03 11.41 7.30
C SER A 101 8.79 11.22 5.97
N SER A 102 9.83 10.36 5.97
CA SER A 102 10.68 10.15 4.79
C SER A 102 10.01 9.25 3.75
N MET A 103 9.18 8.33 4.22
CA MET A 103 8.33 7.49 3.37
C MET A 103 6.88 7.89 3.59
N VAL A 104 6.27 8.49 2.58
CA VAL A 104 4.92 9.06 2.69
C VAL A 104 4.05 8.67 1.50
N PRO A 105 2.73 8.54 1.69
CA PRO A 105 1.79 8.37 0.59
C PRO A 105 1.78 9.58 -0.34
N THR A 106 1.37 9.35 -1.58
CA THR A 106 1.17 10.43 -2.56
C THR A 106 -0.32 10.65 -2.82
N GLN A 107 -0.67 11.82 -3.38
CA GLN A 107 -2.04 12.11 -3.79
C GLN A 107 -2.57 11.08 -4.80
N ASN A 108 -1.72 10.52 -5.65
CA ASN A 108 -2.10 9.46 -6.59
C ASN A 108 -2.64 8.21 -5.88
N LEU A 109 -2.14 7.89 -4.68
CA LEU A 109 -2.69 6.78 -3.90
C LEU A 109 -4.06 7.15 -3.33
N VAL A 110 -4.24 8.36 -2.79
CA VAL A 110 -5.56 8.85 -2.33
C VAL A 110 -6.57 8.77 -3.47
N ASP A 111 -6.17 9.21 -4.65
CA ASP A 111 -7.03 9.23 -5.84
C ASP A 111 -7.40 7.83 -6.35
N ALA A 112 -6.59 6.82 -6.07
CA ALA A 112 -6.87 5.43 -6.47
C ALA A 112 -7.99 4.77 -5.66
N TYR A 113 -8.28 5.24 -4.44
CA TYR A 113 -9.40 4.75 -3.66
C TYR A 113 -10.72 5.17 -4.30
N GLU A 114 -11.67 4.25 -4.38
CA GLU A 114 -13.04 4.53 -4.83
C GLU A 114 -13.81 5.36 -3.77
N MET A 115 -14.96 5.87 -4.16
CA MET A 115 -15.96 6.35 -3.23
C MET A 115 -16.63 5.15 -2.54
N SER A 116 -17.23 5.35 -1.39
CA SER A 116 -17.91 4.28 -0.62
C SER A 116 -19.05 3.61 -1.38
N ASN A 117 -19.56 4.22 -2.45
CA ASN A 117 -20.54 3.64 -3.36
C ASN A 117 -19.94 2.78 -4.49
N GLY A 118 -18.61 2.60 -4.53
CA GLY A 118 -17.90 1.77 -5.51
C GLY A 118 -17.63 2.45 -6.85
N LEU A 119 -17.85 3.76 -6.96
CA LEU A 119 -17.50 4.56 -8.13
C LEU A 119 -16.13 5.20 -7.93
N THR A 120 -15.39 5.41 -9.01
CA THR A 120 -14.19 6.25 -8.96
C THR A 120 -14.59 7.72 -8.79
N LYS A 121 -13.68 8.56 -8.29
CA LYS A 121 -13.98 9.99 -8.06
C LYS A 121 -14.37 10.75 -9.34
N GLU A 122 -13.94 10.26 -10.50
CA GLU A 122 -14.20 10.86 -11.81
C GLU A 122 -15.57 10.46 -12.39
N GLU A 123 -16.20 9.41 -11.88
CA GLU A 123 -17.44 8.90 -12.43
C GLU A 123 -18.64 9.76 -12.03
N ALA A 124 -19.56 9.93 -12.95
CA ALA A 124 -20.82 10.63 -12.70
C ALA A 124 -21.61 9.90 -11.59
N GLY A 125 -22.11 10.65 -10.61
CA GLY A 125 -22.82 10.09 -9.46
C GLY A 125 -21.92 9.58 -8.34
N SER A 126 -20.60 9.74 -8.44
CA SER A 126 -19.65 9.36 -7.39
C SER A 126 -19.87 10.13 -6.08
N GLY A 127 -20.34 11.37 -6.14
CA GLY A 127 -20.49 12.25 -4.98
C GLY A 127 -19.17 12.81 -4.46
N TYR A 128 -18.09 12.75 -5.28
CA TYR A 128 -16.81 13.30 -4.91
C TYR A 128 -16.86 14.83 -4.73
N ASP A 129 -16.33 15.30 -3.60
CA ASP A 129 -16.15 16.72 -3.29
C ASP A 129 -14.66 17.06 -3.24
N ALA A 130 -14.21 17.87 -4.20
CA ALA A 130 -12.79 18.27 -4.28
C ALA A 130 -12.37 19.18 -3.12
N THR A 131 -13.31 19.84 -2.45
CA THR A 131 -13.06 20.66 -1.26
C THR A 131 -12.83 19.80 -0.02
N HIS A 132 -13.50 18.64 0.05
CA HIS A 132 -13.38 17.65 1.13
C HIS A 132 -13.03 16.27 0.54
N PRO A 133 -11.83 16.08 -0.03
CA PRO A 133 -11.47 14.91 -0.85
C PRO A 133 -11.40 13.60 -0.06
N PHE A 134 -11.46 13.65 1.26
CA PHE A 134 -11.40 12.49 2.14
C PHE A 134 -12.78 11.96 2.54
N ALA A 135 -13.86 12.71 2.24
CA ALA A 135 -15.21 12.32 2.59
C ALA A 135 -15.76 11.22 1.68
N ASN A 136 -16.54 10.31 2.26
CA ASN A 136 -17.24 9.23 1.55
C ASN A 136 -16.35 8.33 0.68
N ARG A 137 -15.14 8.03 1.15
CA ARG A 137 -14.16 7.18 0.45
C ARG A 137 -14.23 5.73 0.92
N ASP A 138 -13.61 4.85 0.13
CA ASP A 138 -13.29 3.48 0.54
C ASP A 138 -12.66 3.50 1.95
N PRO A 139 -13.20 2.75 2.92
CA PRO A 139 -12.70 2.77 4.31
C PRO A 139 -11.20 2.45 4.43
N ARG A 140 -10.63 1.67 3.51
CA ARG A 140 -9.19 1.38 3.51
C ARG A 140 -8.32 2.61 3.35
N MET A 141 -8.86 3.70 2.76
CA MET A 141 -8.09 4.94 2.65
C MET A 141 -7.69 5.46 4.03
N ALA A 142 -8.62 5.60 4.96
CA ALA A 142 -8.35 6.07 6.33
C ALA A 142 -7.55 5.05 7.15
N MET A 143 -7.70 3.75 6.86
CA MET A 143 -6.92 2.68 7.50
C MET A 143 -5.47 2.60 6.99
N THR A 144 -5.19 3.23 5.85
CA THR A 144 -3.88 3.20 5.20
C THR A 144 -3.14 4.53 5.29
N ILE A 145 -3.87 5.63 5.21
CA ILE A 145 -3.32 6.99 5.09
C ILE A 145 -3.89 7.87 6.21
N LEU A 146 -3.00 8.47 6.98
CA LEU A 146 -3.32 9.61 7.83
C LEU A 146 -3.31 10.87 6.96
N TYR A 147 -4.47 11.49 6.83
CA TYR A 147 -4.68 12.73 6.09
C TYR A 147 -4.93 13.91 7.04
N PRO A 148 -4.73 15.15 6.62
CA PRO A 148 -4.99 16.31 7.47
C PRO A 148 -6.45 16.37 7.93
N GLY A 149 -6.64 16.63 9.22
CA GLY A 149 -7.94 16.61 9.89
C GLY A 149 -8.32 15.28 10.55
N MET A 150 -7.58 14.20 10.29
CA MET A 150 -7.84 12.89 10.90
C MET A 150 -7.44 12.86 12.38
N ASP A 151 -8.23 12.15 13.21
CA ASP A 151 -7.85 11.86 14.58
C ASP A 151 -6.68 10.86 14.62
N TRP A 152 -5.71 11.12 15.48
CA TRP A 152 -4.53 10.30 15.64
C TRP A 152 -4.09 10.22 17.11
N GLU A 153 -3.77 9.03 17.58
CA GLU A 153 -3.17 8.83 18.89
C GLU A 153 -1.64 8.92 18.80
N GLY A 154 -1.15 10.16 18.92
CA GLY A 154 0.25 10.50 18.86
C GLY A 154 0.97 10.45 20.22
N ILE A 155 2.24 10.88 20.24
CA ILE A 155 3.08 10.91 21.46
C ILE A 155 2.50 11.81 22.55
N LYS A 156 1.71 12.79 22.19
CA LYS A 156 1.01 13.71 23.13
C LYS A 156 -0.40 13.25 23.48
N GLY A 157 -0.79 12.04 23.11
CA GLY A 157 -2.15 11.52 23.22
C GLY A 157 -2.99 11.81 21.98
N ASN A 158 -4.32 11.77 22.13
CA ASN A 158 -5.24 12.01 21.02
C ASN A 158 -5.11 13.44 20.50
N THR A 159 -4.82 13.56 19.21
CA THR A 159 -4.63 14.81 18.50
C THR A 159 -5.36 14.78 17.17
N ILE A 160 -5.53 15.94 16.55
CA ILE A 160 -5.95 16.05 15.15
C ILE A 160 -4.67 16.27 14.32
N LEU A 161 -4.43 15.39 13.33
CA LEU A 161 -3.29 15.58 12.43
C LEU A 161 -3.50 16.85 11.59
N ASN A 162 -2.66 17.85 11.79
CA ASN A 162 -2.64 19.05 10.98
C ASN A 162 -1.32 19.11 10.19
N THR A 163 -1.40 19.08 8.87
CA THR A 163 -0.26 19.19 7.96
C THR A 163 -0.41 20.38 7.01
N LEU A 164 -1.47 21.18 7.14
CA LEU A 164 -1.82 22.27 6.21
C LEU A 164 -1.54 23.66 6.77
N ASP A 165 -1.85 23.90 8.04
CA ASP A 165 -1.72 25.22 8.63
C ASP A 165 -0.29 25.48 9.14
N PRO A 166 0.22 26.71 9.07
CA PRO A 166 1.55 27.06 9.57
C PRO A 166 1.66 27.05 11.10
N THR A 167 0.52 27.23 11.79
CA THR A 167 0.41 27.22 13.25
C THR A 167 -0.69 26.27 13.69
N LEU A 168 -0.53 25.67 14.86
CA LEU A 168 -1.55 24.86 15.51
C LEU A 168 -2.59 25.73 16.23
N SER A 169 -3.69 25.14 16.68
CA SER A 169 -4.77 25.83 17.40
C SER A 169 -4.32 26.54 18.68
N ASP A 170 -3.24 26.06 19.31
CA ASP A 170 -2.62 26.67 20.49
C ASP A 170 -1.68 27.84 20.15
N GLY A 171 -1.54 28.19 18.87
CA GLY A 171 -0.66 29.26 18.37
C GLY A 171 0.81 28.85 18.20
N SER A 172 1.18 27.62 18.50
CA SER A 172 2.53 27.11 18.29
C SER A 172 2.83 26.85 16.81
N SER A 173 4.11 26.83 16.43
CA SER A 173 4.54 26.44 15.10
C SER A 173 4.19 24.98 14.84
N ASN A 174 3.63 24.70 13.66
CA ASN A 174 3.22 23.33 13.29
C ASN A 174 4.42 22.50 12.79
N PRO A 175 4.86 21.48 13.55
CA PRO A 175 6.01 20.66 13.16
C PRO A 175 5.73 19.74 11.95
N ASN A 176 4.48 19.55 11.59
CA ASN A 176 4.06 18.72 10.44
C ASN A 176 3.80 19.53 9.16
N LYS A 177 3.93 20.86 9.20
CA LYS A 177 3.75 21.71 8.03
C LYS A 177 4.88 21.48 7.03
N PRO A 178 4.61 21.07 5.79
CA PRO A 178 5.61 21.07 4.72
C PRO A 178 6.28 22.44 4.60
N ASP A 179 7.56 22.45 4.30
CA ASP A 179 8.38 23.66 4.20
C ASP A 179 8.62 24.42 5.53
N GLY A 180 7.96 23.98 6.63
CA GLY A 180 8.18 24.52 7.96
C GLY A 180 9.15 23.72 8.82
N ALA A 181 9.35 22.44 8.49
CA ALA A 181 10.26 21.53 9.17
C ALA A 181 10.84 20.52 8.20
N ASP A 182 12.11 20.14 8.39
CA ASP A 182 12.83 19.21 7.50
C ASP A 182 12.17 17.83 7.45
N ASN A 183 11.68 17.35 8.59
CA ASN A 183 11.05 16.04 8.74
C ASN A 183 9.53 16.05 8.54
N ALA A 184 8.95 17.14 8.03
CA ALA A 184 7.53 17.18 7.70
C ALA A 184 7.25 16.49 6.37
N SER A 185 6.10 15.81 6.28
CA SER A 185 5.67 15.15 5.05
C SER A 185 5.55 16.12 3.88
N LYS A 186 6.31 15.90 2.83
CA LYS A 186 6.26 16.76 1.63
C LYS A 186 4.94 16.65 0.86
N THR A 187 4.16 15.59 1.09
CA THR A 187 2.86 15.36 0.44
C THR A 187 1.66 15.76 1.29
N CYS A 188 1.86 16.24 2.52
CA CYS A 188 0.83 16.47 3.54
C CYS A 188 0.13 15.19 4.03
N LEU A 189 0.56 14.01 3.59
CA LEU A 189 0.02 12.71 3.95
C LEU A 189 1.05 11.92 4.74
N THR A 190 0.57 11.05 5.63
CA THR A 190 1.40 10.14 6.43
C THR A 190 0.80 8.74 6.37
N TRP A 191 1.56 7.68 6.62
CA TRP A 191 1.01 6.35 6.73
C TRP A 191 0.21 6.19 8.03
N ALA A 192 -0.93 5.50 7.97
CA ALA A 192 -1.58 4.87 9.10
C ALA A 192 -1.20 3.39 9.17
N LYS A 193 -1.15 2.75 8.00
CA LYS A 193 -0.78 1.33 7.85
C LYS A 193 0.64 1.10 8.36
N TYR A 194 0.85 0.03 9.13
CA TYR A 194 2.06 -0.31 9.87
C TYR A 194 2.37 0.58 11.08
N LEU A 195 1.61 1.64 11.32
CA LEU A 195 1.82 2.47 12.49
C LEU A 195 0.87 2.03 13.60
N THR A 196 1.45 1.64 14.71
CA THR A 196 0.71 1.39 15.94
C THR A 196 0.53 2.71 16.70
N PRO A 197 -0.62 2.96 17.36
CA PRO A 197 -0.80 4.11 18.23
C PRO A 197 0.36 4.30 19.21
N MET A 198 0.79 5.55 19.41
CA MET A 198 2.03 5.86 20.14
C MET A 198 2.02 5.43 21.60
N ALA A 199 0.84 5.25 22.20
CA ALA A 199 0.75 4.72 23.56
C ALA A 199 1.34 3.31 23.70
N GLN A 200 1.39 2.53 22.62
CA GLN A 200 1.97 1.18 22.60
C GLN A 200 3.49 1.17 22.36
N TYR A 201 4.08 2.30 21.98
CA TYR A 201 5.51 2.44 21.77
C TYR A 201 6.14 3.42 22.72
N LYS A 202 7.23 3.03 23.37
CA LYS A 202 8.07 3.95 24.15
C LYS A 202 8.99 4.79 23.27
N ASN A 203 9.35 4.27 22.11
CA ASN A 203 10.28 4.90 21.19
C ASN A 203 10.00 4.41 19.76
N VAL A 204 9.67 5.32 18.84
CA VAL A 204 9.46 5.00 17.43
C VAL A 204 10.68 4.42 16.71
N TRP A 205 11.88 4.67 17.25
CA TRP A 205 13.16 4.21 16.71
C TRP A 205 13.55 2.80 17.17
N SER A 206 12.83 2.24 18.12
CA SER A 206 13.11 0.92 18.68
C SER A 206 11.80 0.23 18.99
N ASN A 207 11.22 -0.42 18.01
CA ASN A 207 9.94 -1.09 18.16
C ASN A 207 9.97 -2.50 17.59
N ALA A 208 8.92 -3.23 17.87
CA ALA A 208 8.78 -4.62 17.52
C ALA A 208 7.82 -4.84 16.34
N SER A 209 7.58 -3.85 15.48
CA SER A 209 6.71 -4.03 14.31
C SER A 209 7.21 -5.16 13.41
N GLN A 210 6.29 -5.81 12.72
CA GLN A 210 6.62 -6.87 11.77
C GLN A 210 6.56 -6.35 10.34
N ALA A 211 7.51 -6.77 9.51
CA ALA A 211 7.43 -6.55 8.07
C ALA A 211 6.75 -7.76 7.41
N ILE A 212 5.52 -7.59 6.95
CA ILE A 212 4.77 -8.65 6.26
C ILE A 212 5.37 -8.82 4.85
N LEU A 213 5.89 -10.02 4.58
CA LEU A 213 6.47 -10.36 3.27
C LEU A 213 5.42 -10.90 2.29
N PHE A 214 4.52 -11.74 2.79
CA PHE A 214 3.44 -12.35 2.03
C PHE A 214 2.18 -12.43 2.90
N ARG A 215 1.04 -12.07 2.33
CA ARG A 215 -0.26 -12.25 2.97
C ARG A 215 -1.31 -12.77 1.98
N TYR A 216 -2.38 -13.34 2.51
CA TYR A 216 -3.36 -14.07 1.73
C TYR A 216 -4.10 -13.20 0.70
N ALA A 217 -4.38 -11.93 1.00
CA ALA A 217 -4.98 -11.02 0.04
C ALA A 217 -4.13 -10.82 -1.22
N GLU A 218 -2.79 -10.80 -1.13
CA GLU A 218 -1.93 -10.76 -2.32
C GLU A 218 -2.12 -11.99 -3.18
N VAL A 219 -2.23 -13.17 -2.57
CA VAL A 219 -2.43 -14.43 -3.28
C VAL A 219 -3.78 -14.44 -4.00
N LEU A 220 -4.84 -14.03 -3.31
CA LEU A 220 -6.19 -13.91 -3.89
C LEU A 220 -6.21 -12.98 -5.09
N LEU A 221 -5.64 -11.78 -4.96
CA LEU A 221 -5.60 -10.79 -6.04
C LEU A 221 -4.67 -11.23 -7.19
N SER A 222 -3.61 -11.98 -6.90
CA SER A 222 -2.73 -12.56 -7.93
C SER A 222 -3.43 -13.68 -8.70
N TYR A 223 -4.20 -14.53 -8.02
CA TYR A 223 -5.05 -15.52 -8.66
C TYR A 223 -6.08 -14.85 -9.58
N ALA A 224 -6.80 -13.84 -9.07
CA ALA A 224 -7.81 -13.11 -9.85
C ALA A 224 -7.21 -12.45 -11.10
N GLU A 225 -6.02 -11.85 -10.99
CA GLU A 225 -5.31 -11.25 -12.13
C GLU A 225 -4.90 -12.31 -13.14
N ALA A 226 -4.25 -13.38 -12.70
CA ALA A 226 -3.78 -14.46 -13.58
C ALA A 226 -4.95 -15.15 -14.30
N GLU A 227 -6.04 -15.44 -13.58
CA GLU A 227 -7.24 -16.04 -14.15
C GLU A 227 -7.88 -15.12 -15.19
N ASN A 228 -8.00 -13.82 -14.90
CA ASN A 228 -8.51 -12.87 -15.87
C ASN A 228 -7.63 -12.77 -17.12
N GLU A 229 -6.28 -12.82 -16.95
CA GLU A 229 -5.37 -12.78 -18.12
C GLU A 229 -5.45 -14.05 -18.96
N LEU A 230 -5.76 -15.19 -18.40
CA LEU A 230 -5.94 -16.44 -19.13
C LEU A 230 -7.32 -16.52 -19.80
N ASN A 231 -8.36 -16.37 -19.01
CA ASN A 231 -9.72 -16.79 -19.37
C ASN A 231 -10.76 -15.65 -19.45
N GLY A 232 -10.41 -14.45 -18.94
CA GLY A 232 -11.35 -13.34 -18.80
C GLY A 232 -12.23 -13.46 -17.57
N PRO A 233 -13.31 -12.66 -17.49
CA PRO A 233 -14.19 -12.59 -16.33
C PRO A 233 -14.84 -13.94 -15.99
N SER A 234 -14.90 -14.23 -14.68
CA SER A 234 -15.59 -15.43 -14.16
C SER A 234 -16.22 -15.15 -12.81
N ALA A 235 -17.20 -15.97 -12.42
CA ALA A 235 -17.85 -15.89 -11.11
C ALA A 235 -16.84 -16.05 -9.96
N GLU A 236 -15.80 -16.86 -10.14
CA GLU A 236 -14.73 -17.07 -9.15
C GLU A 236 -13.93 -15.78 -8.92
N ILE A 237 -13.54 -15.06 -9.98
CA ILE A 237 -12.84 -13.77 -9.86
C ILE A 237 -13.70 -12.76 -9.11
N TYR A 238 -14.98 -12.62 -9.48
CA TYR A 238 -15.88 -11.69 -8.76
C TYR A 238 -16.06 -12.09 -7.30
N GLY A 239 -16.16 -13.39 -7.00
CA GLY A 239 -16.22 -13.89 -5.63
C GLY A 239 -15.00 -13.50 -4.80
N ILE A 240 -13.81 -13.64 -5.36
CA ILE A 240 -12.55 -13.25 -4.72
C ILE A 240 -12.47 -11.73 -4.48
N LEU A 241 -12.78 -10.94 -5.50
CA LEU A 241 -12.77 -9.48 -5.36
C LEU A 241 -13.79 -9.02 -4.31
N ASN A 242 -14.98 -9.63 -4.29
CA ASN A 242 -16.01 -9.33 -3.31
C ASN A 242 -15.57 -9.68 -1.87
N GLN A 243 -14.83 -10.77 -1.66
CA GLN A 243 -14.27 -11.09 -0.34
C GLN A 243 -13.34 -9.97 0.18
N VAL A 244 -12.46 -9.48 -0.68
CA VAL A 244 -11.53 -8.38 -0.32
C VAL A 244 -12.30 -7.09 -0.04
N ARG A 245 -13.29 -6.76 -0.87
CA ARG A 245 -14.07 -5.52 -0.76
C ARG A 245 -15.04 -5.54 0.43
N ASN A 246 -15.79 -6.62 0.61
CA ASN A 246 -16.81 -6.73 1.65
C ASN A 246 -16.21 -6.73 3.05
N ARG A 247 -14.99 -7.20 3.23
CA ARG A 247 -14.27 -7.13 4.50
C ARG A 247 -14.30 -5.73 5.14
N VAL A 248 -14.25 -4.70 4.30
CA VAL A 248 -14.23 -3.31 4.73
C VAL A 248 -15.52 -2.55 4.38
N GLY A 249 -16.58 -3.26 4.03
CA GLY A 249 -17.89 -2.66 3.74
C GLY A 249 -18.03 -2.03 2.35
N MET A 250 -17.08 -2.26 1.43
CA MET A 250 -17.22 -1.81 0.05
C MET A 250 -18.26 -2.68 -0.70
N PRO A 251 -19.01 -2.08 -1.65
CA PRO A 251 -20.00 -2.82 -2.43
C PRO A 251 -19.38 -3.90 -3.31
N ASN A 252 -20.18 -4.90 -3.65
CA ASN A 252 -19.80 -5.91 -4.61
C ASN A 252 -19.45 -5.31 -5.98
N VAL A 253 -18.61 -6.01 -6.70
CA VAL A 253 -18.22 -5.65 -8.07
C VAL A 253 -19.45 -5.59 -8.98
N ASP A 254 -19.63 -4.49 -9.67
CA ASP A 254 -20.61 -4.36 -10.74
C ASP A 254 -20.17 -5.20 -11.96
N GLN A 255 -20.74 -6.39 -12.10
CA GLN A 255 -20.39 -7.32 -13.17
C GLN A 255 -20.81 -6.82 -14.56
N ALA A 256 -21.79 -5.92 -14.66
CA ALA A 256 -22.15 -5.32 -15.94
C ALA A 256 -21.08 -4.32 -16.39
N LYS A 257 -20.58 -3.50 -15.49
CA LYS A 257 -19.50 -2.53 -15.73
C LYS A 257 -18.16 -3.22 -16.04
N TYR A 258 -17.83 -4.26 -15.30
CA TYR A 258 -16.56 -4.99 -15.38
C TYR A 258 -16.67 -6.34 -16.10
N GLY A 259 -17.60 -6.47 -17.04
CA GLY A 259 -17.91 -7.70 -17.76
C GLY A 259 -16.95 -8.06 -18.92
N SER A 260 -15.94 -7.25 -19.21
CA SER A 260 -14.89 -7.58 -20.17
C SER A 260 -13.53 -7.76 -19.50
N LYS A 261 -12.65 -8.54 -20.15
CA LYS A 261 -11.28 -8.81 -19.67
C LYS A 261 -10.53 -7.53 -19.36
N ASP A 262 -10.61 -6.52 -20.22
CA ASP A 262 -9.87 -5.28 -20.06
C ASP A 262 -10.44 -4.43 -18.91
N LYS A 263 -11.76 -4.33 -18.80
CA LYS A 263 -12.39 -3.59 -17.69
C LYS A 263 -12.13 -4.27 -16.34
N LEU A 264 -12.19 -5.58 -16.31
CA LEU A 264 -11.89 -6.33 -15.09
C LEU A 264 -10.40 -6.23 -14.71
N ARG A 265 -9.49 -6.19 -15.70
CA ARG A 265 -8.07 -5.91 -15.47
C ARG A 265 -7.85 -4.53 -14.82
N GLU A 266 -8.55 -3.48 -15.29
CA GLU A 266 -8.50 -2.14 -14.69
C GLU A 266 -8.91 -2.19 -13.21
N LEU A 267 -10.02 -2.88 -12.89
CA LEU A 267 -10.48 -3.04 -11.52
C LEU A 267 -9.49 -3.81 -10.66
N ILE A 268 -9.00 -4.97 -11.12
CA ILE A 268 -8.04 -5.80 -10.38
C ILE A 268 -6.77 -5.00 -10.08
N ARG A 269 -6.25 -4.25 -11.05
CA ARG A 269 -5.07 -3.39 -10.85
C ARG A 269 -5.32 -2.29 -9.83
N ARG A 270 -6.51 -1.68 -9.81
CA ARG A 270 -6.91 -0.70 -8.80
C ARG A 270 -7.04 -1.35 -7.43
N GLU A 271 -7.74 -2.48 -7.34
CA GLU A 271 -7.91 -3.24 -6.11
C GLU A 271 -6.54 -3.63 -5.50
N ARG A 272 -5.60 -4.13 -6.32
CA ARG A 272 -4.21 -4.38 -5.88
C ARG A 272 -3.52 -3.11 -5.38
N SER A 273 -3.75 -1.98 -6.02
CA SER A 273 -3.10 -0.71 -5.66
C SER A 273 -3.53 -0.21 -4.28
N VAL A 274 -4.81 -0.35 -3.94
CA VAL A 274 -5.36 0.15 -2.68
C VAL A 274 -5.23 -0.87 -1.56
N GLU A 275 -5.46 -2.13 -1.86
CA GLU A 275 -5.35 -3.22 -0.89
C GLU A 275 -3.91 -3.43 -0.41
N LEU A 276 -2.96 -3.44 -1.35
CA LEU A 276 -1.54 -3.74 -1.09
C LEU A 276 -0.67 -2.47 -0.97
N ALA A 277 -1.30 -1.31 -0.73
CA ALA A 277 -0.58 -0.06 -0.54
C ALA A 277 0.40 -0.14 0.63
N GLY A 278 1.61 0.39 0.47
CA GLY A 278 2.65 0.40 1.50
C GLY A 278 3.39 -0.92 1.73
N GLU A 279 3.09 -1.98 0.95
CA GLU A 279 3.67 -3.32 1.14
C GLU A 279 4.83 -3.66 0.18
N GLY A 280 5.41 -2.64 -0.47
CA GLY A 280 6.58 -2.82 -1.35
C GLY A 280 6.26 -3.39 -2.74
N LEU A 281 4.99 -3.68 -3.06
CA LEU A 281 4.59 -4.37 -4.30
C LEU A 281 4.35 -3.42 -5.48
N ARG A 282 3.98 -2.16 -5.22
CA ARG A 282 3.52 -1.21 -6.25
C ARG A 282 4.52 -1.00 -7.38
N ARG A 283 5.82 -0.86 -7.06
CA ARG A 283 6.86 -0.66 -8.07
C ARG A 283 6.89 -1.82 -9.06
N MET A 284 6.84 -3.05 -8.58
CA MET A 284 6.88 -4.24 -9.44
C MET A 284 5.61 -4.35 -10.30
N ASP A 285 4.45 -4.02 -9.74
CA ASP A 285 3.20 -4.02 -10.47
C ASP A 285 3.20 -3.02 -11.63
N ILE A 286 3.58 -1.76 -11.42
CA ILE A 286 3.57 -0.74 -12.49
C ILE A 286 4.67 -0.94 -13.55
N ILE A 287 5.75 -1.67 -13.24
CA ILE A 287 6.78 -2.07 -14.20
C ILE A 287 6.29 -3.21 -15.09
N ARG A 288 5.67 -4.24 -14.50
CA ARG A 288 5.18 -5.40 -15.25
C ARG A 288 3.89 -5.12 -16.03
N TRP A 289 3.04 -4.22 -15.54
CA TRP A 289 1.83 -3.84 -16.24
C TRP A 289 2.13 -2.96 -17.45
N LYS A 290 1.45 -3.27 -18.54
CA LYS A 290 1.57 -2.50 -19.79
C LYS A 290 0.27 -1.77 -20.08
N ASP A 291 0.38 -0.63 -20.72
CA ASP A 291 -0.75 0.06 -21.35
C ASP A 291 -1.08 -0.55 -22.72
N ALA A 292 -2.09 0.01 -23.40
CA ALA A 292 -2.52 -0.44 -24.71
C ALA A 292 -1.43 -0.29 -25.81
N SER A 293 -0.42 0.55 -25.60
CA SER A 293 0.71 0.73 -26.53
C SER A 293 1.89 -0.20 -26.21
N GLY A 294 1.79 -1.01 -25.15
CA GLY A 294 2.85 -1.91 -24.69
C GLY A 294 3.91 -1.26 -23.80
N LYS A 295 3.75 0.02 -23.44
CA LYS A 295 4.64 0.71 -22.49
C LYS A 295 4.33 0.33 -21.06
N MET A 296 5.36 0.34 -20.20
CA MET A 296 5.18 0.14 -18.77
C MET A 296 4.29 1.24 -18.18
N LEU A 297 3.34 0.87 -17.31
CA LEU A 297 2.55 1.89 -16.59
C LEU A 297 3.43 2.82 -15.75
N ALA A 298 4.59 2.38 -15.30
CA ALA A 298 5.57 3.22 -14.64
C ALA A 298 5.97 4.45 -15.46
N GLU A 299 6.09 4.32 -16.78
CA GLU A 299 6.45 5.43 -17.69
C GLU A 299 5.38 6.53 -17.75
N THR A 300 4.14 6.21 -17.40
CA THR A 300 3.04 7.20 -17.30
C THR A 300 2.89 7.69 -15.85
N LEU A 301 2.86 6.77 -14.88
CA LEU A 301 2.53 7.10 -13.50
C LEU A 301 3.68 7.77 -12.73
N MET A 302 4.92 7.54 -13.16
CA MET A 302 6.12 8.06 -12.50
C MET A 302 6.73 9.28 -13.23
N ASN A 303 6.07 9.77 -14.26
CA ASN A 303 6.46 11.00 -14.96
C ASN A 303 5.52 12.16 -14.65
N GLY A 304 6.08 13.36 -14.69
CA GLY A 304 5.33 14.60 -14.48
C GLY A 304 5.29 15.07 -13.02
N PRO A 305 4.41 16.03 -12.73
CA PRO A 305 4.38 16.69 -11.44
C PRO A 305 3.87 15.75 -10.33
N LEU A 306 4.58 15.72 -9.20
CA LEU A 306 4.04 15.27 -7.94
C LEU A 306 3.50 16.51 -7.22
N THR A 307 2.23 16.47 -6.86
CA THR A 307 1.57 17.56 -6.15
C THR A 307 1.14 17.13 -4.76
N ARG A 308 0.93 18.12 -3.88
CA ARG A 308 0.29 18.00 -2.57
C ARG A 308 -0.93 18.91 -2.50
N ILE A 309 -1.87 18.58 -1.65
CA ILE A 309 -3.00 19.46 -1.37
C ILE A 309 -2.56 20.72 -0.61
N LYS A 310 -3.31 21.80 -0.80
CA LYS A 310 -3.21 23.07 -0.11
C LYS A 310 -4.57 23.43 0.48
N GLY A 311 -4.59 23.97 1.69
CA GLY A 311 -5.84 24.29 2.38
C GLY A 311 -5.62 24.60 3.85
N THR A 312 -6.66 24.38 4.65
CA THR A 312 -6.66 24.59 6.10
C THR A 312 -7.37 23.44 6.81
N VAL A 313 -7.12 23.29 8.11
CA VAL A 313 -7.80 22.31 8.97
C VAL A 313 -8.67 23.05 10.00
N ASN A 314 -9.98 22.79 9.98
CA ASN A 314 -10.91 23.23 11.01
C ASN A 314 -11.03 22.15 12.10
N GLU A 315 -10.28 22.29 13.18
CA GLU A 315 -10.27 21.32 14.28
C GLU A 315 -11.60 21.26 15.05
N SER A 316 -12.49 22.26 14.91
CA SER A 316 -13.81 22.28 15.53
C SER A 316 -14.89 21.51 14.74
N GLU A 317 -14.61 21.09 13.51
CA GLU A 317 -15.51 20.24 12.73
C GLU A 317 -15.53 18.83 13.31
N SER A 318 -16.72 18.32 13.57
CA SER A 318 -16.94 17.01 14.20
C SER A 318 -16.64 15.84 13.27
N ASP A 319 -16.85 16.01 11.96
CA ASP A 319 -16.57 15.00 10.94
C ASP A 319 -15.09 15.06 10.51
N PRO A 320 -14.22 14.11 10.90
CA PRO A 320 -12.80 14.13 10.56
C PRO A 320 -12.54 14.25 9.06
N THR A 321 -13.45 13.72 8.24
CA THR A 321 -13.29 13.71 6.77
C THR A 321 -13.56 15.08 6.14
N LYS A 322 -14.16 16.03 6.90
CA LYS A 322 -14.48 17.38 6.46
C LYS A 322 -13.65 18.46 7.16
N ARG A 323 -12.83 18.10 8.13
CA ARG A 323 -11.96 19.07 8.81
C ARG A 323 -10.97 19.74 7.86
N ALA A 324 -10.43 19.01 6.91
CA ALA A 324 -9.57 19.57 5.87
C ALA A 324 -10.41 20.22 4.76
N THR A 325 -10.23 21.52 4.55
CA THR A 325 -10.80 22.27 3.43
C THR A 325 -9.71 22.54 2.40
N VAL A 326 -9.78 21.86 1.26
CA VAL A 326 -8.78 21.97 0.19
C VAL A 326 -9.12 23.13 -0.74
N SER A 327 -8.16 24.02 -0.95
CA SER A 327 -8.28 25.20 -1.82
C SER A 327 -7.46 25.11 -3.12
N GLY A 328 -6.65 24.07 -3.29
CA GLY A 328 -5.81 23.88 -4.46
C GLY A 328 -4.69 22.89 -4.22
N THR A 329 -3.65 22.95 -5.04
CA THR A 329 -2.47 22.09 -4.97
C THR A 329 -1.20 22.90 -5.12
N ASP A 330 -0.11 22.43 -4.48
CA ASP A 330 1.24 22.92 -4.67
C ASP A 330 2.09 21.83 -5.35
N LEU A 331 3.05 22.24 -6.20
CA LEU A 331 4.03 21.36 -6.79
C LEU A 331 5.04 20.93 -5.71
N VAL A 332 5.28 19.63 -5.58
CA VAL A 332 6.34 19.07 -4.73
C VAL A 332 7.61 18.88 -5.55
N GLU A 333 7.51 18.17 -6.67
CA GLU A 333 8.63 17.89 -7.58
C GLU A 333 8.13 17.50 -8.97
N ASN A 334 9.00 17.63 -9.98
CA ASN A 334 8.80 17.02 -11.29
C ASN A 334 9.59 15.72 -11.36
N ARG A 335 8.89 14.61 -11.59
CA ARG A 335 9.48 13.27 -11.67
C ARG A 335 9.73 12.86 -13.10
N THR A 336 10.75 12.04 -13.28
CA THR A 336 11.07 11.43 -14.58
C THR A 336 11.31 9.92 -14.39
N PHE A 337 10.78 9.14 -15.31
CA PHE A 337 10.98 7.70 -15.38
C PHE A 337 11.16 7.30 -16.84
N ALA A 338 12.35 6.83 -17.19
CA ALA A 338 12.65 6.28 -18.49
C ALA A 338 12.61 4.74 -18.45
N SER A 339 12.55 4.09 -19.60
CA SER A 339 12.43 2.63 -19.68
C SER A 339 13.56 1.87 -18.95
N HIS A 340 14.78 2.42 -18.94
CA HIS A 340 15.89 1.81 -18.21
C HIS A 340 15.72 1.84 -16.69
N ASN A 341 14.91 2.75 -16.14
CA ASN A 341 14.64 2.84 -14.70
C ASN A 341 13.83 1.64 -14.14
N GLN A 342 13.40 0.71 -14.99
CA GLN A 342 12.91 -0.59 -14.53
C GLN A 342 13.99 -1.36 -13.75
N TYR A 343 15.24 -1.19 -14.11
CA TYR A 343 16.40 -1.69 -13.38
C TYR A 343 16.90 -0.64 -12.38
N LEU A 344 17.55 -1.08 -11.32
CA LEU A 344 18.32 -0.21 -10.44
C LEU A 344 19.77 -0.16 -10.94
N PRO A 345 20.47 0.96 -10.85
CA PRO A 345 21.89 1.00 -11.17
C PRO A 345 22.69 0.11 -10.21
N ILE A 346 23.70 -0.58 -10.73
CA ILE A 346 24.67 -1.25 -9.88
C ILE A 346 25.50 -0.18 -9.18
N PRO A 347 25.61 -0.20 -7.84
CA PRO A 347 26.39 0.80 -7.10
C PRO A 347 27.83 0.89 -7.62
N GLN A 348 28.35 2.12 -7.78
CA GLN A 348 29.69 2.36 -8.28
C GLN A 348 30.74 1.60 -7.47
N SER A 349 30.59 1.53 -6.16
CA SER A 349 31.49 0.80 -5.27
C SER A 349 31.56 -0.72 -5.57
N ALA A 350 30.50 -1.30 -6.12
CA ALA A 350 30.50 -2.71 -6.53
C ALA A 350 31.24 -2.90 -7.87
N LEU A 351 31.01 -2.00 -8.84
CA LEU A 351 31.74 -1.96 -10.11
C LEU A 351 33.25 -1.76 -9.92
N ASP A 352 33.61 -0.92 -8.97
CA ASP A 352 35.03 -0.65 -8.66
C ASP A 352 35.73 -1.87 -8.07
N LYS A 353 35.03 -2.66 -7.26
CA LYS A 353 35.56 -3.87 -6.62
C LYS A 353 35.58 -5.08 -7.55
N ASN A 354 34.62 -5.19 -8.46
CA ASN A 354 34.52 -6.32 -9.37
C ASN A 354 34.46 -5.83 -10.84
N LYS A 355 35.61 -5.86 -11.50
CA LYS A 355 35.76 -5.40 -12.90
C LYS A 355 35.04 -6.28 -13.93
N ALA A 356 34.51 -7.44 -13.53
CA ALA A 356 33.67 -8.28 -14.40
C ALA A 356 32.20 -7.85 -14.40
N LEU A 357 31.78 -6.97 -13.48
CA LEU A 357 30.43 -6.41 -13.49
C LEU A 357 30.29 -5.36 -14.61
N VAL A 358 29.20 -5.46 -15.33
CA VAL A 358 28.78 -4.48 -16.34
C VAL A 358 27.53 -3.79 -15.82
N GLN A 359 27.50 -2.47 -15.92
CA GLN A 359 26.36 -1.65 -15.50
C GLN A 359 25.10 -2.02 -16.29
N ASN A 360 23.94 -1.89 -15.63
CA ASN A 360 22.65 -2.07 -16.30
C ASN A 360 22.48 -1.05 -17.45
N PRO A 361 21.80 -1.44 -18.54
CA PRO A 361 21.63 -0.57 -19.69
C PRO A 361 21.01 0.78 -19.33
N GLY A 362 21.59 1.88 -19.81
CA GLY A 362 21.07 3.23 -19.60
C GLY A 362 21.63 4.00 -18.41
N TYR A 363 22.56 3.38 -17.64
CA TYR A 363 23.27 4.03 -16.52
C TYR A 363 24.77 4.21 -16.79
#